data_ab2c47457202e6f0595a6c514c824de0
#
_entry.id   ab2c47457202e6f0595a6c514c824de0
#
_cell.length_a   1.000
_cell.length_b   1.000
_cell.length_c   1.000
_cell.angle_alpha   90.00
_cell.angle_beta   90.00
_cell.angle_gamma   90.00
#
_symmetry.space_group_name_H-M   'P 1'
#
loop_
_entity.id
_entity.type
_entity.pdbx_description
1 polymer ?
#
loop_
_entity_poly.entity_id
_entity_poly.type
_entity_poly.pdbx_seq_one_letter_code
_entity_poly.pdbx_strand_id
1 'polypeptide(L)'
;MYRTHTCGELRLSHENQQVTLSGWVQRVRNKGFMIWVDLRDRYGITQLIFDEERTDKAVFEKAKTLSREDVIQIQGTVIKREAANANIPTGEVEILVTALTLLNHSELPPFTIEDNTDGGEDLRMKYRYLDIRRTPVRDNLIFRHKVGIMVRNYLSEQGFIEVETPVLIKSTPEGARDFVVPSRMNPGEFYALPQSPQTFKQLLMVGGLDKYFQIVKCFRDEDLRADRQPEFTQIDCEMSFVEQEDIIQTFEGLAKHLLKELKGLEFGAFPRMTYAEAMKTYGNDKPDIRFGMKFGELNDLAQHRDFKVFNEAELVVGIAVPGANSYTRKEIDALIEWVKRPQVGASGMVYVKCNEDGSFKSSVDKFYNEDDLKAWAERTGAKAGDLICILSGKANKVRGQLSALRMELAERLGLRKPDEYAPLWVVDFPLLEWSEEEERFFAMHHPFTSPKPEDIPLLDSNPGAVRANAYDLVLNGNEVGGGSIRIFNQELQAKMFELLGFTPEQAQAQFGFLMNAFRYGAPPHGGLAFGFDRLVALLGGQETIRDFIAFPKNNSGRDVMIDAPSPIDEAQLKELSIQLAN
;
A
#
# COMPACT_ATOMS: atom_id res chain seq x y z
N MET A 1 34.12 9.69 -23.28
CA MET A 1 32.72 9.81 -22.81
C MET A 1 31.86 8.81 -23.58
N TYR A 2 31.00 8.02 -22.92
CA TYR A 2 30.21 6.99 -23.60
C TYR A 2 29.00 7.54 -24.38
N ARG A 3 28.53 8.74 -24.07
CA ARG A 3 27.42 9.39 -24.78
C ARG A 3 27.49 10.91 -24.66
N THR A 4 27.08 11.60 -25.72
CA THR A 4 26.86 13.06 -25.75
C THR A 4 25.42 13.41 -25.41
N HIS A 5 24.47 12.52 -25.80
CA HIS A 5 23.03 12.67 -25.60
C HIS A 5 22.45 11.34 -25.10
N THR A 6 21.24 11.40 -24.51
CA THR A 6 20.43 10.22 -24.18
C THR A 6 19.58 9.81 -25.37
N CYS A 7 19.06 8.57 -25.34
CA CYS A 7 18.18 8.07 -26.41
C CYS A 7 16.78 8.73 -26.43
N GLY A 8 16.48 9.61 -25.48
CA GLY A 8 15.22 10.34 -25.40
C GLY A 8 15.27 11.82 -25.78
N GLU A 9 16.48 12.38 -25.93
CA GLU A 9 16.67 13.84 -26.06
C GLU A 9 16.54 14.39 -27.49
N LEU A 10 16.90 13.59 -28.50
CA LEU A 10 17.07 14.09 -29.85
C LEU A 10 15.75 14.56 -30.49
N ARG A 11 15.81 15.69 -31.17
CA ARG A 11 14.70 16.33 -31.90
C ARG A 11 15.23 16.88 -33.26
N LEU A 12 14.34 17.39 -34.12
CA LEU A 12 14.71 18.06 -35.37
C LEU A 12 15.72 19.19 -35.19
N SER A 13 15.73 19.86 -34.04
CA SER A 13 16.72 20.90 -33.71
C SER A 13 18.17 20.39 -33.64
N HIS A 14 18.37 19.08 -33.55
CA HIS A 14 19.68 18.44 -33.53
C HIS A 14 20.10 17.92 -34.92
N GLU A 15 19.31 18.16 -35.98
CA GLU A 15 19.63 17.72 -37.32
C GLU A 15 21.04 18.17 -37.77
N ASN A 16 21.77 17.30 -38.42
CA ASN A 16 23.17 17.45 -38.84
C ASN A 16 24.21 17.48 -37.70
N GLN A 17 23.84 17.33 -36.44
CA GLN A 17 24.79 17.21 -35.35
C GLN A 17 25.41 15.81 -35.30
N GLN A 18 26.70 15.75 -34.96
CA GLN A 18 27.39 14.52 -34.65
C GLN A 18 27.11 14.15 -33.18
N VAL A 19 26.62 12.95 -32.96
CA VAL A 19 26.25 12.47 -31.60
C VAL A 19 26.90 11.13 -31.30
N THR A 20 27.10 10.87 -30.03
CA THR A 20 27.46 9.56 -29.49
C THR A 20 26.33 9.11 -28.57
N LEU A 21 25.73 7.94 -28.84
CA LEU A 21 24.72 7.32 -28.02
C LEU A 21 25.21 5.98 -27.48
N SER A 22 24.75 5.60 -26.31
CA SER A 22 24.97 4.27 -25.74
C SER A 22 23.68 3.76 -25.11
N GLY A 23 23.37 2.48 -25.29
CA GLY A 23 22.16 1.87 -24.78
C GLY A 23 22.05 0.39 -25.14
N TRP A 24 20.87 -0.14 -24.94
CA TRP A 24 20.50 -1.51 -25.27
C TRP A 24 19.77 -1.57 -26.61
N VAL A 25 20.10 -2.57 -27.41
CA VAL A 25 19.41 -2.88 -28.68
C VAL A 25 18.04 -3.47 -28.35
N GLN A 26 16.98 -2.71 -28.56
CA GLN A 26 15.61 -3.21 -28.32
C GLN A 26 15.11 -4.06 -29.48
N ARG A 27 15.35 -3.61 -30.71
CA ARG A 27 14.87 -4.29 -31.91
C ARG A 27 15.85 -4.07 -33.07
N VAL A 28 16.06 -5.12 -33.85
CA VAL A 28 16.81 -5.06 -35.11
C VAL A 28 15.88 -5.42 -36.28
N ARG A 29 15.87 -4.61 -37.34
CA ARG A 29 15.14 -4.85 -38.58
C ARG A 29 16.14 -4.83 -39.74
N ASN A 30 16.51 -5.99 -40.26
CA ASN A 30 17.45 -6.17 -41.33
C ASN A 30 16.69 -6.45 -42.64
N LYS A 31 16.90 -5.60 -43.68
CA LYS A 31 16.34 -5.75 -45.04
C LYS A 31 17.42 -5.99 -46.10
N GLY A 32 18.61 -6.42 -45.67
CA GLY A 32 19.74 -6.67 -46.57
C GLY A 32 20.60 -5.43 -46.75
N PHE A 33 20.17 -4.48 -47.54
CA PHE A 33 20.85 -3.22 -47.84
C PHE A 33 20.66 -2.14 -46.76
N MET A 34 19.70 -2.33 -45.86
CA MET A 34 19.37 -1.36 -44.82
C MET A 34 19.09 -2.09 -43.52
N ILE A 35 19.67 -1.61 -42.44
CA ILE A 35 19.44 -2.14 -41.08
C ILE A 35 18.98 -1.00 -40.17
N TRP A 36 17.84 -1.17 -39.51
CA TRP A 36 17.35 -0.27 -38.49
C TRP A 36 17.51 -0.95 -37.12
N VAL A 37 17.99 -0.18 -36.15
CA VAL A 37 18.10 -0.60 -34.76
C VAL A 37 17.41 0.42 -33.87
N ASP A 38 16.50 -0.04 -33.05
CA ASP A 38 15.92 0.79 -32.00
C ASP A 38 16.84 0.67 -30.77
N LEU A 39 17.56 1.76 -30.48
CA LEU A 39 18.46 1.85 -29.32
C LEU A 39 17.72 2.48 -28.16
N ARG A 40 17.73 1.83 -27.02
CA ARG A 40 16.98 2.23 -25.82
C ARG A 40 17.91 2.52 -24.65
N ASP A 41 17.61 3.56 -23.90
CA ASP A 41 18.11 3.79 -22.55
C ASP A 41 16.98 4.12 -21.58
N ARG A 42 17.28 4.60 -20.38
CA ARG A 42 16.26 5.01 -19.41
C ARG A 42 15.35 6.14 -19.91
N TYR A 43 15.85 6.99 -20.78
CA TYR A 43 15.22 8.24 -21.19
C TYR A 43 14.34 8.08 -22.43
N GLY A 44 14.54 7.02 -23.20
CA GLY A 44 13.74 6.78 -24.39
C GLY A 44 14.38 5.84 -25.39
N ILE A 45 13.90 5.96 -26.63
CA ILE A 45 14.32 5.15 -27.77
C ILE A 45 14.71 6.08 -28.90
N THR A 46 15.83 5.81 -29.56
CA THR A 46 16.24 6.47 -30.80
C THR A 46 16.49 5.42 -31.88
N GLN A 47 15.95 5.63 -33.08
CA GLN A 47 16.23 4.78 -34.23
C GLN A 47 17.61 5.07 -34.78
N LEU A 48 18.38 4.01 -35.00
CA LEU A 48 19.63 4.01 -35.74
C LEU A 48 19.39 3.47 -37.15
N ILE A 49 20.10 4.00 -38.11
CA ILE A 49 20.09 3.50 -39.49
C ILE A 49 21.54 3.19 -39.94
N PHE A 50 21.70 2.00 -40.49
CA PHE A 50 22.89 1.54 -41.20
C PHE A 50 22.50 1.31 -42.64
N ASP A 51 23.10 2.07 -43.53
CA ASP A 51 22.84 2.10 -44.97
C ASP A 51 24.06 1.55 -45.69
N GLU A 52 23.92 0.51 -46.47
CA GLU A 52 25.02 -0.17 -47.18
C GLU A 52 25.85 0.78 -48.04
N GLU A 53 25.24 1.83 -48.60
CA GLU A 53 25.91 2.81 -49.47
C GLU A 53 26.57 3.95 -48.65
N ARG A 54 26.07 4.27 -47.48
CA ARG A 54 26.45 5.47 -46.70
C ARG A 54 27.24 5.14 -45.44
N THR A 55 27.13 3.91 -44.93
CA THR A 55 27.83 3.43 -43.73
C THR A 55 29.10 2.65 -44.14
N ASP A 56 30.20 2.84 -43.41
CA ASP A 56 31.41 2.05 -43.65
C ASP A 56 31.11 0.54 -43.64
N LYS A 57 31.71 -0.20 -44.59
CA LYS A 57 31.42 -1.62 -44.79
C LYS A 57 31.68 -2.45 -43.54
N ALA A 58 32.72 -2.18 -42.77
CA ALA A 58 33.03 -2.92 -41.54
C ALA A 58 31.99 -2.64 -40.45
N VAL A 59 31.50 -1.41 -40.35
CA VAL A 59 30.42 -0.99 -39.44
C VAL A 59 29.10 -1.66 -39.83
N PHE A 60 28.79 -1.70 -41.13
CA PHE A 60 27.58 -2.32 -41.66
C PHE A 60 27.56 -3.83 -41.43
N GLU A 61 28.66 -4.54 -41.69
CA GLU A 61 28.79 -5.98 -41.40
C GLU A 61 28.65 -6.27 -39.92
N LYS A 62 29.24 -5.41 -39.07
CA LYS A 62 29.09 -5.53 -37.60
C LYS A 62 27.63 -5.32 -37.17
N ALA A 63 26.89 -4.42 -37.77
CA ALA A 63 25.48 -4.21 -37.47
C ALA A 63 24.59 -5.44 -37.76
N LYS A 64 24.98 -6.29 -38.72
CA LYS A 64 24.27 -7.55 -39.02
C LYS A 64 24.33 -8.57 -37.88
N THR A 65 25.33 -8.46 -37.00
CA THR A 65 25.52 -9.40 -35.86
C THR A 65 24.84 -8.97 -34.59
N LEU A 66 24.21 -7.79 -34.57
CA LEU A 66 23.54 -7.27 -33.38
C LEU A 66 22.32 -8.10 -33.00
N SER A 67 22.20 -8.38 -31.72
CA SER A 67 21.09 -9.10 -31.10
C SER A 67 20.31 -8.21 -30.15
N ARG A 68 19.09 -8.63 -29.76
CA ARG A 68 18.31 -7.95 -28.72
C ARG A 68 19.09 -7.89 -27.42
N GLU A 69 18.99 -6.74 -26.76
CA GLU A 69 19.62 -6.41 -25.48
C GLU A 69 21.16 -6.34 -25.50
N ASP A 70 21.81 -6.45 -26.67
CA ASP A 70 23.22 -6.07 -26.81
C ASP A 70 23.42 -4.63 -26.32
N VAL A 71 24.50 -4.41 -25.58
CA VAL A 71 24.91 -3.06 -25.17
C VAL A 71 25.87 -2.49 -26.18
N ILE A 72 25.48 -1.40 -26.82
CA ILE A 72 26.28 -0.78 -27.88
C ILE A 72 26.54 0.69 -27.63
N GLN A 73 27.62 1.17 -28.20
CA GLN A 73 27.90 2.58 -28.41
C GLN A 73 27.95 2.85 -29.91
N ILE A 74 27.31 3.93 -30.33
CA ILE A 74 27.38 4.41 -31.71
C ILE A 74 27.87 5.86 -31.76
N GLN A 75 28.48 6.21 -32.90
CA GLN A 75 28.65 7.58 -33.33
C GLN A 75 27.93 7.75 -34.65
N GLY A 76 27.33 8.90 -34.88
CA GLY A 76 26.61 9.14 -36.13
C GLY A 76 26.04 10.54 -36.20
N THR A 77 25.45 10.83 -37.36
CA THR A 77 24.82 12.12 -37.66
C THR A 77 23.32 12.00 -37.46
N VAL A 78 22.75 12.96 -36.77
CA VAL A 78 21.29 13.10 -36.66
C VAL A 78 20.72 13.51 -38.01
N ILE A 79 19.80 12.73 -38.53
CA ILE A 79 19.09 13.02 -39.81
C ILE A 79 17.59 12.99 -39.56
N LYS A 80 16.84 13.73 -40.40
CA LYS A 80 15.38 13.68 -40.41
C LYS A 80 14.91 12.32 -40.95
N ARG A 81 13.95 11.71 -40.28
CA ARG A 81 13.31 10.47 -40.76
C ARG A 81 12.41 10.75 -41.97
N GLU A 82 12.42 9.86 -42.97
CA GLU A 82 11.47 9.90 -44.07
C GLU A 82 10.03 9.69 -43.60
N ALA A 83 9.83 8.73 -42.70
CA ALA A 83 8.53 8.46 -42.09
C ALA A 83 8.62 8.69 -40.55
N ALA A 84 8.07 9.80 -40.08
CA ALA A 84 8.04 10.14 -38.66
C ALA A 84 7.20 9.13 -37.89
N ASN A 85 7.65 8.81 -36.64
CA ASN A 85 6.93 7.96 -35.69
C ASN A 85 6.41 8.81 -34.54
N ALA A 86 5.12 9.13 -34.54
CA ALA A 86 4.48 9.95 -33.52
C ALA A 86 4.43 9.27 -32.12
N ASN A 87 4.70 7.96 -32.03
CA ASN A 87 4.60 7.22 -30.76
C ASN A 87 5.83 7.38 -29.84
N ILE A 88 6.92 7.95 -30.34
CA ILE A 88 8.12 8.20 -29.55
C ILE A 88 8.57 9.67 -29.69
N PRO A 89 9.08 10.30 -28.64
CA PRO A 89 9.49 11.71 -28.68
C PRO A 89 10.59 12.05 -29.68
N THR A 90 11.45 11.06 -30.00
CA THR A 90 12.55 11.18 -30.98
C THR A 90 12.12 10.78 -32.39
N GLY A 91 10.85 10.50 -32.62
CA GLY A 91 10.36 9.84 -33.83
C GLY A 91 10.45 10.64 -35.15
N GLU A 92 10.83 11.92 -35.10
CA GLU A 92 11.08 12.75 -36.30
C GLU A 92 12.52 12.62 -36.80
N VAL A 93 13.43 12.05 -35.98
CA VAL A 93 14.85 11.91 -36.30
C VAL A 93 15.32 10.46 -36.18
N GLU A 94 16.42 10.17 -36.83
CA GLU A 94 17.18 8.93 -36.71
C GLU A 94 18.68 9.23 -36.86
N ILE A 95 19.52 8.27 -36.49
CA ILE A 95 20.96 8.45 -36.55
C ILE A 95 21.54 7.64 -37.67
N LEU A 96 22.14 8.30 -38.67
CA LEU A 96 22.98 7.65 -39.65
C LEU A 96 24.32 7.30 -38.99
N VAL A 97 24.53 6.02 -38.73
CA VAL A 97 25.66 5.52 -37.94
C VAL A 97 26.95 5.52 -38.75
N THR A 98 27.99 6.11 -38.19
CA THR A 98 29.35 6.15 -38.78
C THR A 98 30.34 5.24 -38.02
N ALA A 99 30.10 4.96 -36.73
CA ALA A 99 30.91 4.04 -35.95
C ALA A 99 30.03 3.23 -34.99
N LEU A 100 30.38 1.96 -34.77
CA LEU A 100 29.69 1.02 -33.89
C LEU A 100 30.68 0.25 -33.02
N THR A 101 30.49 0.32 -31.71
CA THR A 101 31.22 -0.50 -30.74
C THR A 101 30.23 -1.38 -29.99
N LEU A 102 30.43 -2.69 -30.04
CA LEU A 102 29.73 -3.63 -29.16
C LEU A 102 30.44 -3.57 -27.80
N LEU A 103 29.75 -3.06 -26.78
CA LEU A 103 30.27 -2.94 -25.42
C LEU A 103 30.10 -4.24 -24.65
N ASN A 104 28.95 -4.90 -24.83
CA ASN A 104 28.68 -6.20 -24.22
C ASN A 104 27.62 -6.95 -25.04
N HIS A 105 27.84 -8.24 -25.23
CA HIS A 105 26.90 -9.13 -25.89
C HIS A 105 25.84 -9.64 -24.91
N SER A 106 24.59 -9.76 -25.34
CA SER A 106 23.49 -10.30 -24.55
C SER A 106 23.09 -11.67 -25.03
N GLU A 107 22.90 -12.60 -24.13
CA GLU A 107 22.13 -13.80 -24.41
C GLU A 107 20.65 -13.43 -24.66
N LEU A 108 19.89 -14.37 -25.24
CA LEU A 108 18.47 -14.16 -25.47
C LEU A 108 17.74 -14.00 -24.12
N PRO A 109 17.08 -12.85 -23.86
CA PRO A 109 16.34 -12.66 -22.62
C PRO A 109 15.23 -13.71 -22.42
N PRO A 110 14.96 -14.11 -21.17
CA PRO A 110 13.96 -15.14 -20.86
C PRO A 110 12.51 -14.69 -21.13
N PHE A 111 12.29 -13.41 -21.37
CA PHE A 111 11.01 -12.81 -21.78
C PHE A 111 11.25 -11.53 -22.58
N THR A 112 10.22 -11.08 -23.29
CA THR A 112 10.27 -9.86 -24.10
C THR A 112 10.32 -8.61 -23.22
N ILE A 113 11.37 -7.77 -23.38
CA ILE A 113 11.55 -6.51 -22.65
C ILE A 113 10.85 -5.39 -23.40
N GLU A 114 9.52 -5.43 -23.39
CA GLU A 114 8.61 -4.44 -23.98
C GLU A 114 7.47 -4.17 -23.00
N ASP A 115 6.66 -3.13 -23.24
CA ASP A 115 5.55 -2.76 -22.34
C ASP A 115 4.55 -3.91 -22.18
N ASN A 116 4.20 -4.58 -23.29
CA ASN A 116 3.50 -5.85 -23.29
C ASN A 116 4.51 -7.00 -23.34
N THR A 117 4.70 -7.67 -22.20
CA THR A 117 5.63 -8.80 -22.07
C THR A 117 4.88 -10.13 -22.05
N ASP A 118 5.55 -11.18 -22.52
CA ASP A 118 5.15 -12.58 -22.40
C ASP A 118 5.63 -13.23 -21.08
N GLY A 119 6.40 -12.48 -20.25
CA GLY A 119 6.90 -12.94 -18.96
C GLY A 119 5.85 -12.95 -17.86
N GLY A 120 5.56 -14.12 -17.27
CA GLY A 120 4.77 -14.23 -16.05
C GLY A 120 5.44 -13.58 -14.84
N GLU A 121 4.68 -13.32 -13.76
CA GLU A 121 5.16 -12.61 -12.58
C GLU A 121 6.41 -13.27 -11.97
N ASP A 122 6.41 -14.58 -11.76
CA ASP A 122 7.54 -15.30 -11.16
C ASP A 122 8.83 -15.17 -11.99
N LEU A 123 8.71 -15.24 -13.32
CA LEU A 123 9.85 -15.10 -14.22
C LEU A 123 10.40 -13.66 -14.19
N ARG A 124 9.52 -12.67 -14.19
CA ARG A 124 9.89 -11.25 -14.07
C ARG A 124 10.52 -10.92 -12.72
N MET A 125 10.07 -11.55 -11.65
CA MET A 125 10.69 -11.41 -10.32
C MET A 125 12.08 -12.03 -10.28
N LYS A 126 12.26 -13.21 -10.90
CA LYS A 126 13.58 -13.87 -10.98
C LYS A 126 14.61 -13.06 -11.78
N TYR A 127 14.17 -12.43 -12.85
CA TYR A 127 15.00 -11.57 -13.70
C TYR A 127 14.59 -10.10 -13.56
N ARG A 128 14.38 -9.65 -12.32
CA ARG A 128 13.83 -8.31 -12.02
C ARG A 128 14.64 -7.17 -12.63
N TYR A 129 15.96 -7.32 -12.72
CA TYR A 129 16.85 -6.37 -13.40
C TYR A 129 16.55 -6.21 -14.91
N LEU A 130 15.97 -7.22 -15.57
CA LEU A 130 15.46 -7.09 -16.94
C LEU A 130 14.08 -6.44 -16.97
N ASP A 131 13.21 -6.81 -16.03
CA ASP A 131 11.86 -6.25 -15.90
C ASP A 131 11.89 -4.73 -15.63
N ILE A 132 12.88 -4.25 -14.87
CA ILE A 132 13.10 -2.81 -14.62
C ILE A 132 13.43 -2.04 -15.91
N ARG A 133 13.93 -2.68 -16.95
CA ARG A 133 14.16 -2.03 -18.27
C ARG A 133 12.84 -1.70 -18.99
N ARG A 134 11.74 -2.34 -18.63
CA ARG A 134 10.41 -2.09 -19.21
C ARG A 134 9.86 -0.74 -18.71
N THR A 135 9.22 -0.01 -19.60
CA THR A 135 8.65 1.31 -19.31
C THR A 135 7.75 1.32 -18.06
N PRO A 136 6.76 0.41 -17.90
CA PRO A 136 5.85 0.48 -16.76
C PRO A 136 6.58 0.37 -15.40
N VAL A 137 7.52 -0.56 -15.25
CA VAL A 137 8.25 -0.76 -13.99
C VAL A 137 9.23 0.37 -13.72
N ARG A 138 9.98 0.77 -14.74
CA ARG A 138 10.90 1.91 -14.67
C ARG A 138 10.18 3.19 -14.25
N ASP A 139 9.06 3.49 -14.88
CA ASP A 139 8.32 4.72 -14.63
C ASP A 139 7.69 4.73 -13.24
N ASN A 140 7.25 3.57 -12.72
CA ASN A 140 6.81 3.41 -11.34
C ASN A 140 7.93 3.72 -10.34
N LEU A 141 9.16 3.25 -10.60
CA LEU A 141 10.30 3.58 -9.72
C LEU A 141 10.67 5.07 -9.79
N ILE A 142 10.59 5.69 -10.98
CA ILE A 142 10.79 7.14 -11.14
C ILE A 142 9.68 7.91 -10.41
N PHE A 143 8.44 7.46 -10.51
CA PHE A 143 7.31 8.06 -9.78
C PHE A 143 7.52 7.98 -8.28
N ARG A 144 7.89 6.82 -7.74
CA ARG A 144 8.24 6.64 -6.33
C ARG A 144 9.32 7.64 -5.87
N HIS A 145 10.38 7.79 -6.67
CA HIS A 145 11.45 8.76 -6.39
C HIS A 145 10.90 10.18 -6.30
N LYS A 146 10.07 10.61 -7.27
CA LYS A 146 9.45 11.94 -7.28
C LYS A 146 8.61 12.19 -6.04
N VAL A 147 7.75 11.23 -5.66
CA VAL A 147 6.92 11.33 -4.45
C VAL A 147 7.82 11.48 -3.21
N GLY A 148 8.89 10.70 -3.10
CA GLY A 148 9.83 10.79 -1.97
C GLY A 148 10.50 12.16 -1.85
N ILE A 149 10.91 12.76 -2.98
CA ILE A 149 11.48 14.13 -2.98
C ILE A 149 10.43 15.17 -2.59
N MET A 150 9.21 15.05 -3.09
CA MET A 150 8.11 15.98 -2.74
C MET A 150 7.81 15.94 -1.24
N VAL A 151 7.74 14.74 -0.66
CA VAL A 151 7.54 14.55 0.80
C VAL A 151 8.66 15.21 1.59
N ARG A 152 9.93 14.99 1.23
CA ARG A 152 11.08 15.61 1.91
C ARG A 152 11.04 17.13 1.84
N ASN A 153 10.76 17.68 0.67
CA ASN A 153 10.68 19.12 0.49
C ASN A 153 9.55 19.72 1.35
N TYR A 154 8.36 19.15 1.26
CA TYR A 154 7.21 19.62 2.05
C TYR A 154 7.48 19.58 3.56
N LEU A 155 7.95 18.45 4.09
CA LEU A 155 8.22 18.31 5.52
C LEU A 155 9.34 19.22 5.99
N SER A 156 10.41 19.37 5.19
CA SER A 156 11.52 20.30 5.51
C SER A 156 11.04 21.75 5.54
N GLU A 157 10.17 22.18 4.62
CA GLU A 157 9.55 23.50 4.60
C GLU A 157 8.64 23.75 5.82
N GLN A 158 8.04 22.69 6.38
CA GLN A 158 7.28 22.73 7.63
C GLN A 158 8.16 22.67 8.90
N GLY A 159 9.48 22.68 8.75
CA GLY A 159 10.44 22.69 9.85
C GLY A 159 10.74 21.29 10.45
N PHE A 160 10.40 20.22 9.76
CA PHE A 160 10.81 18.87 10.16
C PHE A 160 12.28 18.61 9.81
N ILE A 161 12.94 17.84 10.66
CA ILE A 161 14.33 17.40 10.48
C ILE A 161 14.32 15.91 10.16
N GLU A 162 14.97 15.51 9.06
CA GLU A 162 15.15 14.09 8.73
C GLU A 162 16.30 13.53 9.58
N VAL A 163 16.00 12.52 10.40
CA VAL A 163 16.97 11.88 11.30
C VAL A 163 16.91 10.37 11.14
N GLU A 164 18.06 9.76 10.87
CA GLU A 164 18.19 8.31 10.82
C GLU A 164 18.22 7.70 12.22
N THR A 165 17.49 6.62 12.40
CA THR A 165 17.45 5.83 13.64
C THR A 165 18.11 4.47 13.43
N PRO A 166 18.58 3.78 14.50
CA PRO A 166 19.24 2.50 14.36
C PRO A 166 18.35 1.43 13.74
N VAL A 167 18.94 0.55 12.92
CA VAL A 167 18.30 -0.65 12.37
C VAL A 167 18.57 -1.88 13.25
N LEU A 168 19.72 -1.97 13.89
CA LEU A 168 20.04 -3.02 14.86
C LEU A 168 19.60 -2.55 16.24
N ILE A 169 18.46 -3.00 16.71
CA ILE A 169 17.85 -2.56 17.98
C ILE A 169 17.59 -3.73 18.91
N LYS A 170 17.09 -3.45 20.11
CA LYS A 170 16.57 -4.44 21.02
C LYS A 170 15.18 -4.90 20.57
N SER A 171 14.87 -6.18 20.72
CA SER A 171 13.51 -6.69 20.47
C SER A 171 12.48 -5.99 21.36
N THR A 172 11.52 -5.33 20.72
CA THR A 172 10.39 -4.65 21.36
C THR A 172 9.15 -4.92 20.50
N PRO A 173 8.57 -6.14 20.60
CA PRO A 173 7.48 -6.53 19.72
C PRO A 173 6.27 -5.58 19.87
N GLU A 174 5.79 -5.06 18.73
CA GLU A 174 4.69 -4.08 18.62
C GLU A 174 3.48 -4.70 17.87
N GLY A 175 3.18 -5.98 18.12
CA GLY A 175 2.07 -6.69 17.49
C GLY A 175 2.48 -7.74 16.45
N ALA A 176 3.53 -7.52 15.66
CA ALA A 176 4.14 -8.51 14.77
C ALA A 176 5.30 -9.25 15.45
N ARG A 177 5.80 -10.31 14.83
CA ARG A 177 7.07 -10.92 15.21
C ARG A 177 8.24 -10.13 14.66
N ASP A 178 9.34 -10.08 15.43
CA ASP A 178 10.57 -9.43 15.02
C ASP A 178 11.43 -10.38 14.15
N PHE A 179 12.08 -9.84 13.13
CA PHE A 179 13.27 -10.47 12.55
C PHE A 179 14.44 -10.26 13.48
N VAL A 180 15.19 -11.31 13.80
CA VAL A 180 16.33 -11.26 14.72
C VAL A 180 17.64 -11.52 14.02
N VAL A 181 18.69 -10.83 14.47
CA VAL A 181 20.05 -10.92 13.94
C VAL A 181 21.00 -11.30 15.09
N PRO A 182 21.71 -12.45 15.03
CA PRO A 182 22.61 -12.85 16.10
C PRO A 182 23.83 -11.93 16.22
N SER A 183 24.27 -11.69 17.45
CA SER A 183 25.47 -10.92 17.75
C SER A 183 26.68 -11.83 17.90
N ARG A 184 27.68 -11.71 17.00
CA ARG A 184 28.94 -12.44 17.12
C ARG A 184 29.77 -12.01 18.35
N MET A 185 29.66 -10.73 18.71
CA MET A 185 30.44 -10.17 19.85
C MET A 185 29.84 -10.53 21.22
N ASN A 186 28.55 -10.88 21.25
CA ASN A 186 27.84 -11.22 22.48
C ASN A 186 27.10 -12.54 22.26
N PRO A 187 27.75 -13.70 22.47
CA PRO A 187 27.16 -15.00 22.24
C PRO A 187 25.86 -15.19 23.03
N GLY A 188 24.79 -15.68 22.34
CA GLY A 188 23.46 -15.84 22.93
C GLY A 188 22.60 -14.58 22.94
N GLU A 189 23.11 -13.44 22.50
CA GLU A 189 22.35 -12.19 22.36
C GLU A 189 22.03 -11.90 20.89
N PHE A 190 20.89 -11.24 20.65
CA PHE A 190 20.38 -10.92 19.33
C PHE A 190 19.97 -9.46 19.23
N TYR A 191 20.26 -8.86 18.10
CA TYR A 191 19.57 -7.66 17.66
C TYR A 191 18.22 -8.04 17.05
N ALA A 192 17.28 -7.11 17.05
CA ALA A 192 16.07 -7.18 16.24
C ALA A 192 16.07 -6.10 15.15
N LEU A 193 15.40 -6.37 14.03
CA LEU A 193 15.11 -5.36 13.03
C LEU A 193 13.83 -4.61 13.40
N PRO A 194 13.78 -3.25 13.28
CA PRO A 194 12.68 -2.46 13.80
C PRO A 194 11.40 -2.66 13.01
N GLN A 195 10.28 -2.87 13.71
CA GLN A 195 8.95 -2.84 13.11
C GLN A 195 8.50 -1.42 12.75
N SER A 196 8.98 -0.45 13.50
CA SER A 196 8.91 0.99 13.27
C SER A 196 9.96 1.69 14.13
N PRO A 197 10.32 2.96 13.87
CA PRO A 197 11.21 3.73 14.75
C PRO A 197 10.50 4.33 15.98
N GLN A 198 9.38 3.74 16.45
CA GLN A 198 8.48 4.30 17.46
C GLN A 198 9.18 4.78 18.73
N THR A 199 10.02 3.95 19.32
CA THR A 199 10.71 4.31 20.58
C THR A 199 11.77 5.39 20.36
N PHE A 200 12.47 5.35 19.24
CA PHE A 200 13.51 6.33 18.93
C PHE A 200 12.94 7.71 18.60
N LYS A 201 11.85 7.79 17.84
CA LYS A 201 11.22 9.09 17.57
C LYS A 201 10.68 9.77 18.83
N GLN A 202 10.16 8.99 19.79
CA GLN A 202 9.78 9.53 21.11
C GLN A 202 11.01 10.03 21.89
N LEU A 203 12.15 9.31 21.84
CA LEU A 203 13.41 9.78 22.43
C LEU A 203 13.92 11.06 21.77
N LEU A 204 13.72 11.23 20.44
CA LEU A 204 14.06 12.48 19.75
C LEU A 204 13.21 13.66 20.24
N MET A 205 11.94 13.42 20.60
CA MET A 205 11.09 14.44 21.21
C MET A 205 11.59 14.83 22.62
N VAL A 206 11.95 13.84 23.45
CA VAL A 206 12.62 14.08 24.72
C VAL A 206 13.95 14.82 24.53
N GLY A 207 14.68 14.51 23.45
CA GLY A 207 15.90 15.18 23.03
C GLY A 207 15.73 16.61 22.50
N GLY A 208 14.48 17.11 22.34
CA GLY A 208 14.18 18.47 21.97
C GLY A 208 14.27 18.78 20.48
N LEU A 209 14.19 17.77 19.59
CA LEU A 209 14.20 17.99 18.13
C LEU A 209 12.90 18.54 17.57
N ASP A 210 11.84 18.54 18.36
CA ASP A 210 10.56 19.19 18.10
C ASP A 210 9.75 18.61 16.95
N LYS A 211 10.30 18.50 15.75
CA LYS A 211 9.67 17.93 14.54
C LYS A 211 10.65 17.02 13.81
N TYR A 212 10.34 15.75 13.81
CA TYR A 212 11.15 14.70 13.20
C TYR A 212 10.39 14.03 12.06
N PHE A 213 11.11 13.64 11.02
CA PHE A 213 10.65 12.63 10.06
C PHE A 213 11.79 11.74 9.58
N GLN A 214 11.42 10.60 8.99
CA GLN A 214 12.34 9.68 8.31
C GLN A 214 11.58 8.88 7.24
N ILE A 215 12.16 8.74 6.06
CA ILE A 215 11.70 7.73 5.09
C ILE A 215 12.51 6.47 5.36
N VAL A 216 11.91 5.53 6.09
CA VAL A 216 12.60 4.44 6.77
C VAL A 216 12.11 3.06 6.36
N LYS A 217 13.02 2.10 6.28
CA LYS A 217 12.70 0.68 6.18
C LYS A 217 12.21 0.14 7.53
N CYS A 218 11.08 -0.56 7.47
CA CYS A 218 10.48 -1.29 8.58
C CYS A 218 10.38 -2.77 8.25
N PHE A 219 10.39 -3.63 9.27
CA PHE A 219 10.47 -5.07 9.12
C PHE A 219 9.41 -5.74 9.99
N ARG A 220 8.58 -6.61 9.41
CA ARG A 220 7.57 -7.37 10.15
C ARG A 220 7.49 -8.79 9.64
N ASP A 221 7.65 -9.77 10.53
CA ASP A 221 7.49 -11.19 10.21
C ASP A 221 6.02 -11.57 10.40
N GLU A 222 5.23 -11.27 9.38
CA GLU A 222 3.78 -11.51 9.32
C GLU A 222 3.41 -12.32 8.07
N ASP A 223 2.18 -12.83 8.05
CA ASP A 223 1.61 -13.45 6.86
C ASP A 223 1.53 -12.46 5.70
N LEU A 224 2.09 -12.85 4.55
CA LEU A 224 2.19 -12.00 3.39
C LEU A 224 0.89 -11.97 2.58
N ARG A 225 0.58 -10.80 2.05
CA ARG A 225 -0.53 -10.53 1.13
C ARG A 225 -0.03 -9.66 -0.03
N ALA A 226 -0.87 -9.45 -1.04
CA ALA A 226 -0.52 -8.64 -2.20
C ALA A 226 -0.10 -7.20 -1.86
N ASP A 227 -0.60 -6.66 -0.76
CA ASP A 227 -0.34 -5.32 -0.23
C ASP A 227 0.62 -5.29 0.97
N ARG A 228 1.28 -6.44 1.29
CA ARG A 228 2.23 -6.56 2.41
C ARG A 228 3.55 -7.19 1.97
N GLN A 229 4.63 -6.63 2.47
CA GLN A 229 5.99 -7.13 2.31
C GLN A 229 6.63 -7.29 3.69
N PRO A 230 7.54 -8.28 3.92
CA PRO A 230 8.21 -8.44 5.20
C PRO A 230 9.15 -7.28 5.53
N GLU A 231 9.59 -6.58 4.51
CA GLU A 231 10.28 -5.29 4.58
C GLU A 231 9.54 -4.25 3.72
N PHE A 232 9.20 -3.12 4.30
CA PHE A 232 8.45 -2.06 3.64
C PHE A 232 8.98 -0.69 4.08
N THR A 233 8.50 0.37 3.44
CA THR A 233 8.96 1.73 3.73
C THR A 233 7.84 2.55 4.33
N GLN A 234 8.16 3.30 5.39
CA GLN A 234 7.27 4.30 5.98
C GLN A 234 7.84 5.71 5.80
N ILE A 235 6.96 6.70 5.70
CA ILE A 235 7.26 8.08 6.07
C ILE A 235 6.84 8.19 7.52
N ASP A 236 7.79 8.16 8.41
CA ASP A 236 7.55 8.20 9.85
C ASP A 236 7.80 9.61 10.40
N CYS A 237 6.86 10.13 11.19
CA CYS A 237 6.91 11.50 11.68
C CYS A 237 6.51 11.56 13.16
N GLU A 238 7.10 12.55 13.88
CA GLU A 238 6.74 12.86 15.27
C GLU A 238 6.90 14.36 15.53
N MET A 239 6.05 14.92 16.38
CA MET A 239 6.02 16.34 16.75
C MET A 239 5.83 16.50 18.26
N SER A 240 6.50 17.49 18.86
CA SER A 240 6.35 17.90 20.26
C SER A 240 5.37 19.05 20.42
N PHE A 241 4.80 19.18 21.61
CA PHE A 241 3.88 20.25 22.02
C PHE A 241 2.66 20.38 21.10
N VAL A 242 2.05 19.25 20.77
CA VAL A 242 0.94 19.12 19.83
C VAL A 242 -0.24 18.36 20.44
N GLU A 243 -1.41 18.68 19.93
CA GLU A 243 -2.65 17.93 20.10
C GLU A 243 -3.04 17.21 18.81
N GLN A 244 -4.08 16.37 18.86
CA GLN A 244 -4.58 15.61 17.70
C GLN A 244 -4.82 16.50 16.47
N GLU A 245 -5.38 17.70 16.68
CA GLU A 245 -5.73 18.61 15.59
C GLU A 245 -4.49 19.13 14.85
N ASP A 246 -3.41 19.42 15.57
CA ASP A 246 -2.15 19.87 14.95
C ASP A 246 -1.55 18.82 14.03
N ILE A 247 -1.61 17.55 14.45
CA ILE A 247 -1.15 16.41 13.65
C ILE A 247 -2.03 16.26 12.40
N ILE A 248 -3.35 16.24 12.57
CA ILE A 248 -4.30 16.11 11.47
C ILE A 248 -4.09 17.21 10.44
N GLN A 249 -4.02 18.49 10.85
CA GLN A 249 -3.82 19.61 9.94
C GLN A 249 -2.50 19.51 9.17
N THR A 250 -1.41 19.15 9.86
CA THR A 250 -0.08 19.04 9.24
C THR A 250 -0.06 17.96 8.16
N PHE A 251 -0.58 16.78 8.44
CA PHE A 251 -0.51 15.65 7.51
C PHE A 251 -1.65 15.61 6.48
N GLU A 252 -2.78 16.21 6.79
CA GLU A 252 -3.78 16.55 5.76
C GLU A 252 -3.19 17.52 4.72
N GLY A 253 -2.40 18.49 5.18
CA GLY A 253 -1.67 19.41 4.31
C GLY A 253 -0.70 18.68 3.37
N LEU A 254 0.07 17.72 3.88
CA LEU A 254 0.94 16.88 3.06
C LEU A 254 0.15 16.07 2.02
N ALA A 255 -0.94 15.42 2.45
CA ALA A 255 -1.78 14.63 1.55
C ALA A 255 -2.40 15.48 0.43
N LYS A 256 -2.92 16.68 0.78
CA LYS A 256 -3.44 17.65 -0.20
C LYS A 256 -2.38 18.11 -1.18
N HIS A 257 -1.17 18.40 -0.69
CA HIS A 257 -0.05 18.79 -1.54
C HIS A 257 0.27 17.69 -2.56
N LEU A 258 0.40 16.44 -2.12
CA LEU A 258 0.67 15.31 -3.03
C LEU A 258 -0.45 15.11 -4.06
N LEU A 259 -1.73 15.17 -3.64
CA LEU A 259 -2.87 15.03 -4.55
C LEU A 259 -2.93 16.17 -5.57
N LYS A 260 -2.64 17.39 -5.15
CA LYS A 260 -2.58 18.56 -6.06
C LYS A 260 -1.46 18.43 -7.08
N GLU A 261 -0.23 18.20 -6.64
CA GLU A 261 0.95 18.16 -7.51
C GLU A 261 0.98 16.95 -8.46
N LEU A 262 0.48 15.80 -8.00
CA LEU A 262 0.54 14.56 -8.78
C LEU A 262 -0.71 14.29 -9.61
N LYS A 263 -1.87 14.81 -9.18
CA LYS A 263 -3.18 14.52 -9.79
C LYS A 263 -3.94 15.76 -10.25
N GLY A 264 -3.48 16.95 -9.88
CA GLY A 264 -4.18 18.20 -10.17
C GLY A 264 -5.49 18.36 -9.38
N LEU A 265 -5.65 17.65 -8.27
CA LEU A 265 -6.87 17.63 -7.46
C LEU A 265 -6.72 18.54 -6.24
N GLU A 266 -7.69 19.43 -6.04
CA GLU A 266 -7.77 20.29 -4.87
C GLU A 266 -8.91 19.83 -3.95
N PHE A 267 -8.60 19.75 -2.65
CA PHE A 267 -9.55 19.30 -1.63
C PHE A 267 -9.75 20.39 -0.57
N GLY A 268 -10.98 20.53 -0.09
CA GLY A 268 -11.30 21.18 1.17
C GLY A 268 -10.78 20.38 2.38
N ALA A 269 -11.33 20.62 3.57
CA ALA A 269 -11.06 19.75 4.72
C ALA A 269 -11.54 18.31 4.42
N PHE A 270 -10.73 17.33 4.80
CA PHE A 270 -11.14 15.93 4.64
C PHE A 270 -12.28 15.60 5.62
N PRO A 271 -13.29 14.83 5.19
CA PRO A 271 -14.32 14.33 6.10
C PRO A 271 -13.70 13.60 7.29
N ARG A 272 -14.37 13.67 8.43
CA ARG A 272 -14.01 12.93 9.64
C ARG A 272 -15.13 11.99 10.03
N MET A 273 -14.77 10.83 10.52
CA MET A 273 -15.69 9.79 10.97
C MET A 273 -15.09 9.14 12.21
N THR A 274 -15.89 8.88 13.22
CA THR A 274 -15.42 8.08 14.36
C THR A 274 -15.32 6.61 13.95
N TYR A 275 -14.47 5.86 14.62
CA TYR A 275 -14.37 4.41 14.44
C TYR A 275 -15.75 3.73 14.59
N ALA A 276 -16.52 4.12 15.59
CA ALA A 276 -17.85 3.57 15.81
C ALA A 276 -18.81 3.83 14.62
N GLU A 277 -18.77 5.05 14.05
CA GLU A 277 -19.54 5.38 12.85
C GLU A 277 -19.07 4.61 11.63
N ALA A 278 -17.77 4.45 11.44
CA ALA A 278 -17.19 3.68 10.33
C ALA A 278 -17.63 2.20 10.42
N MET A 279 -17.51 1.60 11.58
CA MET A 279 -17.95 0.23 11.83
C MET A 279 -19.46 0.05 11.66
N LYS A 280 -20.27 0.98 12.14
CA LYS A 280 -21.71 0.95 12.00
C LYS A 280 -22.17 1.12 10.55
N THR A 281 -21.54 2.04 9.81
CA THR A 281 -21.98 2.47 8.48
C THR A 281 -21.39 1.64 7.34
N TYR A 282 -20.16 1.11 7.52
CA TYR A 282 -19.41 0.44 6.46
C TYR A 282 -18.81 -0.91 6.88
N GLY A 283 -18.82 -1.22 8.18
CA GLY A 283 -18.36 -2.49 8.74
C GLY A 283 -16.85 -2.67 8.77
N ASN A 284 -16.08 -1.59 8.59
CA ASN A 284 -14.63 -1.58 8.72
C ASN A 284 -14.12 -0.19 9.12
N ASP A 285 -12.88 -0.11 9.58
CA ASP A 285 -12.18 1.08 10.04
C ASP A 285 -11.53 1.94 8.93
N LYS A 286 -11.59 1.49 7.69
CA LYS A 286 -11.01 2.14 6.51
C LYS A 286 -11.99 2.12 5.33
N PRO A 287 -13.15 2.77 5.45
CA PRO A 287 -14.20 2.67 4.44
C PRO A 287 -13.81 3.36 3.12
N ASP A 288 -14.15 2.75 2.01
CA ASP A 288 -14.15 3.41 0.71
C ASP A 288 -15.43 4.23 0.57
N ILE A 289 -15.29 5.54 0.58
CA ILE A 289 -16.43 6.47 0.52
C ILE A 289 -16.69 7.04 -0.87
N ARG A 290 -16.01 6.53 -1.93
CA ARG A 290 -16.27 6.92 -3.32
C ARG A 290 -17.67 6.55 -3.80
N PHE A 291 -18.32 5.63 -3.13
CA PHE A 291 -19.65 5.14 -3.47
C PHE A 291 -20.51 4.91 -2.22
N GLY A 292 -21.83 4.82 -2.41
CA GLY A 292 -22.81 4.62 -1.36
C GLY A 292 -22.81 3.22 -0.73
N MET A 293 -23.95 2.52 -0.75
CA MET A 293 -24.19 1.21 -0.13
C MET A 293 -23.86 1.22 1.38
N LYS A 294 -24.40 2.22 2.08
CA LYS A 294 -24.28 2.33 3.54
C LYS A 294 -25.11 1.23 4.21
N PHE A 295 -24.66 0.77 5.36
CA PHE A 295 -25.35 -0.24 6.14
C PHE A 295 -26.64 0.30 6.75
N GLY A 296 -27.72 -0.50 6.65
CA GLY A 296 -28.97 -0.31 7.38
C GLY A 296 -29.16 -1.45 8.37
N GLU A 297 -29.17 -1.15 9.67
CA GLU A 297 -29.48 -2.12 10.72
C GLU A 297 -30.99 -2.40 10.74
N LEU A 298 -31.37 -3.67 10.75
CA LEU A 298 -32.75 -4.12 10.56
C LEU A 298 -33.29 -4.89 11.75
N ASN A 299 -32.62 -4.98 12.89
CA ASN A 299 -33.04 -5.78 14.04
C ASN A 299 -34.47 -5.45 14.48
N ASP A 300 -34.77 -4.16 14.67
CA ASP A 300 -36.10 -3.67 15.08
C ASP A 300 -37.20 -3.93 14.06
N LEU A 301 -36.86 -4.12 12.80
CA LEU A 301 -37.81 -4.35 11.69
C LEU A 301 -37.92 -5.83 11.31
N ALA A 302 -36.85 -6.61 11.52
CA ALA A 302 -36.77 -7.98 11.00
C ALA A 302 -36.86 -9.07 12.08
N GLN A 303 -36.59 -8.76 13.34
CA GLN A 303 -36.69 -9.71 14.45
C GLN A 303 -38.13 -9.80 14.98
N HIS A 304 -38.42 -10.81 15.80
CA HIS A 304 -39.74 -11.10 16.35
C HIS A 304 -40.82 -11.49 15.30
N ARG A 305 -40.41 -12.14 14.20
CA ARG A 305 -41.22 -12.79 13.17
C ARG A 305 -40.92 -14.30 13.16
N ASP A 306 -41.66 -15.07 12.37
CA ASP A 306 -41.47 -16.52 12.26
C ASP A 306 -40.20 -16.96 11.49
N PHE A 307 -39.19 -16.08 11.41
CA PHE A 307 -37.92 -16.36 10.75
C PHE A 307 -36.79 -16.50 11.76
N LYS A 308 -36.51 -17.75 12.14
CA LYS A 308 -35.59 -18.11 13.21
C LYS A 308 -34.16 -17.53 13.01
N VAL A 309 -33.66 -17.52 11.78
CA VAL A 309 -32.32 -17.04 11.46
C VAL A 309 -32.09 -15.60 11.89
N PHE A 310 -33.08 -14.72 11.72
CA PHE A 310 -32.98 -13.33 12.17
C PHE A 310 -33.20 -13.16 13.66
N ASN A 311 -34.11 -13.98 14.24
CA ASN A 311 -34.41 -13.89 15.66
C ASN A 311 -33.24 -14.30 16.55
N GLU A 312 -32.38 -15.21 16.10
CA GLU A 312 -31.19 -15.70 16.82
C GLU A 312 -29.93 -14.86 16.57
N ALA A 313 -29.98 -13.91 15.63
CA ALA A 313 -28.85 -13.08 15.29
C ALA A 313 -28.70 -11.90 16.25
N GLU A 314 -27.46 -11.57 16.65
CA GLU A 314 -27.15 -10.34 17.38
C GLU A 314 -27.36 -9.11 16.49
N LEU A 315 -27.05 -9.23 15.18
CA LEU A 315 -27.22 -8.16 14.21
C LEU A 315 -27.79 -8.71 12.90
N VAL A 316 -28.81 -8.03 12.41
CA VAL A 316 -29.36 -8.16 11.05
C VAL A 316 -29.09 -6.85 10.32
N VAL A 317 -28.32 -6.89 9.23
CA VAL A 317 -27.85 -5.69 8.56
C VAL A 317 -27.80 -5.87 7.05
N GLY A 318 -28.21 -4.86 6.32
CA GLY A 318 -28.28 -4.89 4.86
C GLY A 318 -27.68 -3.68 4.18
N ILE A 319 -27.47 -3.82 2.88
CA ILE A 319 -27.06 -2.76 1.95
C ILE A 319 -27.98 -2.71 0.76
N ALA A 320 -28.24 -1.51 0.24
CA ALA A 320 -28.92 -1.31 -1.04
C ALA A 320 -27.89 -1.24 -2.17
N VAL A 321 -28.03 -2.13 -3.14
CA VAL A 321 -27.12 -2.26 -4.29
C VAL A 321 -27.77 -1.61 -5.50
N PRO A 322 -27.25 -0.48 -6.01
CA PRO A 322 -27.92 0.30 -7.04
C PRO A 322 -28.01 -0.48 -8.36
N GLY A 323 -29.22 -0.50 -8.96
CA GLY A 323 -29.48 -1.11 -10.27
C GLY A 323 -29.39 -2.64 -10.32
N ALA A 324 -29.11 -3.30 -9.21
CA ALA A 324 -28.90 -4.75 -9.17
C ALA A 324 -30.21 -5.58 -9.08
N ASN A 325 -31.39 -4.95 -9.16
CA ASN A 325 -32.66 -5.68 -9.36
C ASN A 325 -32.62 -6.51 -10.66
N SER A 326 -31.87 -6.07 -11.66
CA SER A 326 -31.70 -6.78 -12.93
C SER A 326 -30.96 -8.12 -12.80
N TYR A 327 -30.30 -8.40 -11.67
CA TYR A 327 -29.58 -9.65 -11.46
C TYR A 327 -30.51 -10.86 -11.59
N THR A 328 -30.08 -11.80 -12.42
CA THR A 328 -30.77 -13.08 -12.60
C THR A 328 -30.70 -13.94 -11.34
N ARG A 329 -31.52 -14.96 -11.26
CA ARG A 329 -31.47 -15.96 -10.18
C ARG A 329 -30.07 -16.55 -10.04
N LYS A 330 -29.43 -16.87 -11.16
CA LYS A 330 -28.06 -17.44 -11.18
C LYS A 330 -27.01 -16.50 -10.60
N GLU A 331 -27.10 -15.21 -10.88
CA GLU A 331 -26.18 -14.20 -10.34
C GLU A 331 -26.38 -14.00 -8.84
N ILE A 332 -27.62 -14.00 -8.36
CA ILE A 332 -27.91 -13.93 -6.93
C ILE A 332 -27.44 -15.19 -6.20
N ASP A 333 -27.70 -16.38 -6.76
CA ASP A 333 -27.20 -17.64 -6.20
C ASP A 333 -25.67 -17.66 -6.14
N ALA A 334 -24.98 -17.09 -7.14
CA ALA A 334 -23.54 -16.93 -7.14
C ALA A 334 -23.04 -15.96 -6.03
N LEU A 335 -23.79 -14.90 -5.71
CA LEU A 335 -23.48 -14.02 -4.57
C LEU A 335 -23.67 -14.75 -3.23
N ILE A 336 -24.73 -15.55 -3.10
CA ILE A 336 -24.97 -16.36 -1.89
C ILE A 336 -23.81 -17.34 -1.67
N GLU A 337 -23.34 -18.01 -2.72
CA GLU A 337 -22.18 -18.89 -2.61
C GLU A 337 -20.88 -18.11 -2.34
N TRP A 338 -20.74 -16.90 -2.89
CA TRP A 338 -19.58 -16.05 -2.65
C TRP A 338 -19.45 -15.64 -1.17
N VAL A 339 -20.54 -15.26 -0.51
CA VAL A 339 -20.51 -14.86 0.91
C VAL A 339 -20.25 -16.05 1.85
N LYS A 340 -20.54 -17.28 1.42
CA LYS A 340 -20.26 -18.50 2.20
C LYS A 340 -18.80 -18.96 2.12
N ARG A 341 -18.00 -18.42 1.22
CA ARG A 341 -16.58 -18.79 1.10
C ARG A 341 -15.87 -18.60 2.44
N PRO A 342 -14.87 -19.44 2.79
CA PRO A 342 -14.15 -19.33 4.07
C PRO A 342 -13.57 -17.94 4.35
N GLN A 343 -13.18 -17.22 3.30
CA GLN A 343 -12.61 -15.87 3.39
C GLN A 343 -13.64 -14.81 3.85
N VAL A 344 -14.93 -15.04 3.60
CA VAL A 344 -16.03 -14.18 4.04
C VAL A 344 -16.74 -14.79 5.25
N GLY A 345 -17.10 -16.08 5.17
CA GLY A 345 -17.59 -16.89 6.28
C GLY A 345 -19.01 -16.58 6.73
N ALA A 346 -19.84 -15.98 5.87
CA ALA A 346 -21.27 -15.78 6.17
C ALA A 346 -22.05 -17.10 6.02
N SER A 347 -23.07 -17.28 6.86
CA SER A 347 -23.92 -18.49 6.81
C SER A 347 -24.85 -18.52 5.58
N GLY A 348 -25.17 -17.36 5.02
CA GLY A 348 -26.04 -17.17 3.88
C GLY A 348 -26.35 -15.69 3.66
N MET A 349 -27.21 -15.41 2.69
CA MET A 349 -27.66 -14.06 2.36
C MET A 349 -29.16 -14.07 2.05
N VAL A 350 -29.90 -13.18 2.69
CA VAL A 350 -31.28 -12.83 2.31
C VAL A 350 -31.21 -11.67 1.32
N TYR A 351 -32.10 -11.66 0.35
CA TYR A 351 -32.20 -10.56 -0.61
C TYR A 351 -33.64 -10.07 -0.80
N VAL A 352 -33.74 -8.78 -1.18
CA VAL A 352 -35.00 -8.17 -1.61
C VAL A 352 -34.77 -7.43 -2.92
N LYS A 353 -35.54 -7.77 -3.94
CA LYS A 353 -35.62 -7.04 -5.20
C LYS A 353 -36.61 -5.90 -5.05
N CYS A 354 -36.16 -4.67 -5.31
CA CYS A 354 -37.04 -3.50 -5.37
C CYS A 354 -37.43 -3.28 -6.85
N ASN A 355 -38.62 -3.71 -7.23
CA ASN A 355 -39.07 -3.65 -8.61
C ASN A 355 -39.39 -2.22 -9.07
N GLU A 356 -39.33 -1.96 -10.38
CA GLU A 356 -39.60 -0.64 -10.97
C GLU A 356 -41.04 -0.16 -10.74
N ASP A 357 -42.00 -1.08 -10.57
CA ASP A 357 -43.41 -0.80 -10.27
C ASP A 357 -43.67 -0.50 -8.77
N GLY A 358 -42.59 -0.49 -7.95
CA GLY A 358 -42.66 -0.25 -6.51
C GLY A 358 -43.00 -1.51 -5.68
N SER A 359 -43.21 -2.67 -6.29
CA SER A 359 -43.40 -3.94 -5.59
C SER A 359 -42.04 -4.53 -5.13
N PHE A 360 -42.12 -5.44 -4.16
CA PHE A 360 -40.94 -6.13 -3.62
C PHE A 360 -41.02 -7.63 -3.83
N LYS A 361 -39.85 -8.27 -4.03
CA LYS A 361 -39.72 -9.72 -4.08
C LYS A 361 -38.52 -10.17 -3.28
N SER A 362 -38.73 -11.05 -2.31
CA SER A 362 -37.69 -11.51 -1.40
C SER A 362 -37.51 -13.03 -1.42
N SER A 363 -36.33 -13.47 -0.95
CA SER A 363 -36.12 -14.89 -0.62
C SER A 363 -36.87 -15.35 0.62
N VAL A 364 -37.48 -14.42 1.37
CA VAL A 364 -38.17 -14.68 2.64
C VAL A 364 -39.64 -14.18 2.65
N ASP A 365 -40.26 -14.06 1.49
CA ASP A 365 -41.65 -13.61 1.30
C ASP A 365 -42.68 -14.40 2.15
N LYS A 366 -42.33 -15.62 2.60
CA LYS A 366 -43.18 -16.45 3.47
C LYS A 366 -43.30 -15.89 4.89
N PHE A 367 -42.35 -15.08 5.32
CA PHE A 367 -42.20 -14.61 6.70
C PHE A 367 -42.46 -13.12 6.86
N TYR A 368 -42.32 -12.35 5.77
CA TYR A 368 -42.40 -10.89 5.76
C TYR A 368 -43.35 -10.41 4.67
N ASN A 369 -44.22 -9.48 5.03
CA ASN A 369 -45.13 -8.87 4.09
C ASN A 369 -44.53 -7.67 3.36
N GLU A 370 -45.26 -7.07 2.44
CA GLU A 370 -44.79 -5.96 1.62
C GLU A 370 -44.45 -4.71 2.43
N ASP A 371 -45.19 -4.42 3.51
CA ASP A 371 -44.89 -3.29 4.41
C ASP A 371 -43.56 -3.49 5.16
N ASP A 372 -43.28 -4.73 5.59
CA ASP A 372 -41.99 -5.07 6.20
C ASP A 372 -40.83 -4.82 5.21
N LEU A 373 -40.98 -5.30 3.96
CA LEU A 373 -39.92 -5.15 2.93
C LEU A 373 -39.74 -3.68 2.52
N LYS A 374 -40.84 -2.91 2.49
CA LYS A 374 -40.78 -1.47 2.27
C LYS A 374 -40.00 -0.75 3.38
N ALA A 375 -40.26 -1.09 4.63
CA ALA A 375 -39.52 -0.53 5.76
C ALA A 375 -38.02 -0.85 5.70
N TRP A 376 -37.65 -2.06 5.21
CA TRP A 376 -36.23 -2.42 4.97
C TRP A 376 -35.63 -1.58 3.84
N ALA A 377 -36.39 -1.34 2.76
CA ALA A 377 -35.93 -0.48 1.65
C ALA A 377 -35.67 0.95 2.13
N GLU A 378 -36.58 1.52 2.92
CA GLU A 378 -36.44 2.84 3.52
C GLU A 378 -35.22 2.91 4.45
N ARG A 379 -35.00 1.90 5.32
CA ARG A 379 -33.88 1.82 6.25
C ARG A 379 -32.53 1.70 5.54
N THR A 380 -32.45 0.97 4.43
CA THR A 380 -31.24 0.80 3.64
C THR A 380 -31.04 1.89 2.57
N GLY A 381 -32.06 2.73 2.36
CA GLY A 381 -32.08 3.76 1.32
C GLY A 381 -32.23 3.21 -0.10
N ALA A 382 -32.80 2.00 -0.24
CA ALA A 382 -33.02 1.37 -1.53
C ALA A 382 -34.14 2.08 -2.32
N LYS A 383 -33.95 2.10 -3.63
CA LYS A 383 -34.90 2.69 -4.61
C LYS A 383 -35.39 1.62 -5.55
N ALA A 384 -36.43 1.97 -6.33
CA ALA A 384 -36.87 1.11 -7.46
C ALA A 384 -35.68 0.80 -8.37
N GLY A 385 -35.52 -0.45 -8.77
CA GLY A 385 -34.40 -0.96 -9.52
C GLY A 385 -33.21 -1.48 -8.68
N ASP A 386 -33.24 -1.33 -7.36
CA ASP A 386 -32.16 -1.78 -6.48
C ASP A 386 -32.34 -3.23 -5.98
N LEU A 387 -31.28 -3.83 -5.50
CA LEU A 387 -31.27 -5.09 -4.77
C LEU A 387 -30.80 -4.84 -3.34
N ILE A 388 -31.56 -5.25 -2.34
CA ILE A 388 -31.10 -5.25 -0.95
C ILE A 388 -30.45 -6.59 -0.65
N CYS A 389 -29.23 -6.58 -0.15
CA CYS A 389 -28.50 -7.75 0.33
C CYS A 389 -28.39 -7.67 1.86
N ILE A 390 -28.83 -8.72 2.57
CA ILE A 390 -28.93 -8.74 4.03
C ILE A 390 -28.15 -9.94 4.57
N LEU A 391 -27.27 -9.69 5.54
CA LEU A 391 -26.58 -10.70 6.31
C LEU A 391 -27.02 -10.63 7.78
N SER A 392 -26.85 -11.74 8.50
CA SER A 392 -27.19 -11.83 9.93
C SER A 392 -26.21 -12.74 10.67
N GLY A 393 -25.97 -12.44 11.94
CA GLY A 393 -25.04 -13.23 12.76
C GLY A 393 -24.53 -12.46 13.97
N LYS A 394 -23.33 -12.85 14.46
CA LYS A 394 -22.62 -12.11 15.50
C LYS A 394 -22.19 -10.74 14.99
N ALA A 395 -22.44 -9.69 15.76
CA ALA A 395 -22.28 -8.31 15.32
C ALA A 395 -20.84 -8.00 14.86
N ASN A 396 -19.83 -8.47 15.58
CA ASN A 396 -18.41 -8.30 15.24
C ASN A 396 -17.98 -8.99 13.94
N LYS A 397 -18.67 -10.07 13.54
CA LYS A 397 -18.35 -10.82 12.30
C LYS A 397 -19.16 -10.33 11.11
N VAL A 398 -20.48 -10.15 11.29
CA VAL A 398 -21.39 -9.86 10.17
C VAL A 398 -21.11 -8.49 9.54
N ARG A 399 -20.63 -7.51 10.31
CA ARG A 399 -20.21 -6.21 9.77
C ARG A 399 -19.08 -6.35 8.77
N GLY A 400 -18.03 -7.08 9.11
CA GLY A 400 -16.90 -7.35 8.20
C GLY A 400 -17.31 -8.18 6.98
N GLN A 401 -18.21 -9.16 7.15
CA GLN A 401 -18.74 -9.98 6.06
C GLN A 401 -19.54 -9.13 5.06
N LEU A 402 -20.41 -8.23 5.54
CA LEU A 402 -21.16 -7.32 4.69
C LEU A 402 -20.28 -6.26 4.04
N SER A 403 -19.24 -5.81 4.74
CA SER A 403 -18.22 -4.91 4.17
C SER A 403 -17.49 -5.57 3.00
N ALA A 404 -17.09 -6.84 3.13
CA ALA A 404 -16.49 -7.59 2.04
C ALA A 404 -17.45 -7.72 0.84
N LEU A 405 -18.73 -8.02 1.07
CA LEU A 405 -19.74 -8.07 0.02
C LEU A 405 -19.94 -6.70 -0.65
N ARG A 406 -19.94 -5.63 0.14
CA ARG A 406 -20.03 -4.24 -0.37
C ARG A 406 -18.90 -3.93 -1.35
N MET A 407 -17.69 -4.30 -1.02
CA MET A 407 -16.50 -4.09 -1.88
C MET A 407 -16.54 -4.93 -3.15
N GLU A 408 -16.93 -6.20 -3.05
CA GLU A 408 -17.12 -7.09 -4.21
C GLU A 408 -18.17 -6.55 -5.19
N LEU A 409 -19.32 -6.10 -4.67
CA LEU A 409 -20.39 -5.53 -5.49
C LEU A 409 -19.96 -4.20 -6.13
N ALA A 410 -19.24 -3.37 -5.40
CA ALA A 410 -18.70 -2.13 -5.94
C ALA A 410 -17.73 -2.37 -7.10
N GLU A 411 -16.90 -3.42 -7.02
CA GLU A 411 -16.02 -3.83 -8.12
C GLU A 411 -16.82 -4.30 -9.33
N ARG A 412 -17.78 -5.21 -9.14
CA ARG A 412 -18.63 -5.71 -10.23
C ARG A 412 -19.42 -4.62 -10.94
N LEU A 413 -19.82 -3.58 -10.22
CA LEU A 413 -20.59 -2.45 -10.74
C LEU A 413 -19.71 -1.30 -11.26
N GLY A 414 -18.38 -1.43 -11.20
CA GLY A 414 -17.45 -0.39 -11.63
C GLY A 414 -17.55 0.91 -10.83
N LEU A 415 -17.92 0.83 -9.54
CA LEU A 415 -18.07 1.99 -8.67
C LEU A 415 -16.74 2.47 -8.06
N ARG A 416 -15.70 1.62 -8.11
CA ARG A 416 -14.36 1.90 -7.60
C ARG A 416 -13.49 2.49 -8.70
N LYS A 417 -13.81 3.70 -9.14
CA LYS A 417 -13.05 4.34 -10.21
C LYS A 417 -11.63 4.68 -9.77
N PRO A 418 -10.60 4.30 -10.54
CA PRO A 418 -9.20 4.46 -10.16
C PRO A 418 -8.72 5.91 -10.14
N ASP A 419 -9.39 6.80 -10.86
CA ASP A 419 -9.08 8.24 -10.99
C ASP A 419 -9.83 9.11 -9.98
N GLU A 420 -10.75 8.53 -9.21
CA GLU A 420 -11.45 9.21 -8.12
C GLU A 420 -10.72 8.99 -6.79
N TYR A 421 -10.51 10.06 -6.04
CA TYR A 421 -9.84 10.03 -4.75
C TYR A 421 -10.79 10.55 -3.67
N ALA A 422 -11.00 9.77 -2.62
CA ALA A 422 -11.88 10.10 -1.51
C ALA A 422 -11.16 9.90 -0.18
N PRO A 423 -10.37 10.88 0.27
CA PRO A 423 -9.70 10.83 1.56
C PRO A 423 -10.68 11.11 2.71
N LEU A 424 -10.44 10.48 3.87
CA LEU A 424 -11.11 10.78 5.13
C LEU A 424 -10.22 10.45 6.31
N TRP A 425 -10.51 11.08 7.45
CA TRP A 425 -9.95 10.70 8.74
C TRP A 425 -10.90 9.81 9.52
N VAL A 426 -10.39 8.71 10.04
CA VAL A 426 -11.07 7.90 11.05
C VAL A 426 -10.40 8.19 12.40
N VAL A 427 -11.21 8.49 13.40
CA VAL A 427 -10.76 8.93 14.73
C VAL A 427 -11.49 8.17 15.84
N ASP A 428 -11.08 8.39 17.09
CA ASP A 428 -11.75 7.85 18.26
C ASP A 428 -11.83 6.31 18.25
N PHE A 429 -10.72 5.66 17.90
CA PHE A 429 -10.57 4.22 17.99
C PHE A 429 -10.72 3.72 19.43
N PRO A 430 -11.10 2.45 19.67
CA PRO A 430 -10.91 1.84 20.97
C PRO A 430 -9.43 1.90 21.39
N LEU A 431 -9.17 2.17 22.67
CA LEU A 431 -7.80 2.11 23.20
C LEU A 431 -7.33 0.67 23.35
N LEU A 432 -8.24 -0.18 23.78
CA LEU A 432 -8.00 -1.57 24.16
C LEU A 432 -9.00 -2.49 23.46
N GLU A 433 -8.54 -3.68 23.10
CA GLU A 433 -9.35 -4.79 22.62
C GLU A 433 -9.27 -5.96 23.57
N TRP A 434 -10.42 -6.55 23.92
CA TRP A 434 -10.48 -7.74 24.75
C TRP A 434 -10.28 -9.00 23.90
N SER A 435 -9.34 -9.85 24.31
CA SER A 435 -9.18 -11.19 23.73
C SER A 435 -9.91 -12.21 24.60
N GLU A 436 -10.92 -12.87 24.02
CA GLU A 436 -11.63 -13.98 24.65
C GLU A 436 -10.72 -15.21 24.84
N GLU A 437 -9.74 -15.40 23.98
CA GLU A 437 -8.81 -16.53 23.99
C GLU A 437 -7.75 -16.40 25.09
N GLU A 438 -7.22 -15.19 25.25
CA GLU A 438 -6.17 -14.92 26.25
C GLU A 438 -6.72 -14.29 27.54
N GLU A 439 -8.03 -14.02 27.62
CA GLU A 439 -8.73 -13.42 28.76
C GLU A 439 -8.05 -12.15 29.29
N ARG A 440 -7.55 -11.29 28.35
CA ARG A 440 -6.88 -10.03 28.69
C ARG A 440 -7.08 -8.96 27.62
N PHE A 441 -6.76 -7.73 27.98
CA PHE A 441 -6.72 -6.62 27.02
C PHE A 441 -5.42 -6.60 26.22
N PHE A 442 -5.55 -6.18 24.96
CA PHE A 442 -4.47 -5.80 24.07
C PHE A 442 -4.63 -4.33 23.69
N ALA A 443 -3.53 -3.64 23.45
CA ALA A 443 -3.59 -2.32 22.84
C ALA A 443 -4.05 -2.45 21.38
N MET A 444 -5.03 -1.67 20.96
CA MET A 444 -5.48 -1.69 19.57
C MET A 444 -4.39 -1.22 18.60
N HIS A 445 -3.56 -0.25 19.01
CA HIS A 445 -2.43 0.26 18.24
C HIS A 445 -1.10 -0.14 18.87
N HIS A 446 -0.71 0.54 19.95
CA HIS A 446 0.51 0.22 20.71
C HIS A 446 0.43 0.75 22.16
N PRO A 447 1.28 0.26 23.07
CA PRO A 447 1.19 0.59 24.52
C PRO A 447 1.40 2.08 24.85
N PHE A 448 1.93 2.88 23.95
CA PHE A 448 2.23 4.30 24.15
C PHE A 448 1.12 5.22 23.64
N THR A 449 0.04 4.68 23.09
CA THR A 449 -1.12 5.46 22.65
C THR A 449 -1.84 6.07 23.85
N SER A 450 -2.05 7.40 23.81
CA SER A 450 -2.78 8.10 24.85
C SER A 450 -4.29 7.82 24.75
N PRO A 451 -4.97 7.60 25.89
CA PRO A 451 -6.42 7.68 25.91
C PRO A 451 -6.89 9.12 25.63
N LYS A 452 -8.13 9.28 25.22
CA LYS A 452 -8.79 10.59 25.23
C LYS A 452 -8.80 11.14 26.66
N PRO A 453 -8.49 12.43 26.90
CA PRO A 453 -8.42 12.99 28.24
C PRO A 453 -9.70 12.80 29.06
N GLU A 454 -10.86 12.93 28.42
CA GLU A 454 -12.18 12.76 29.05
C GLU A 454 -12.47 11.31 29.44
N ASP A 455 -11.82 10.32 28.83
CA ASP A 455 -12.03 8.89 29.08
C ASP A 455 -11.04 8.31 30.11
N ILE A 456 -10.03 9.05 30.55
CA ILE A 456 -9.04 8.59 31.54
C ILE A 456 -9.68 7.99 32.80
N PRO A 457 -10.76 8.58 33.39
CA PRO A 457 -11.42 7.99 34.53
C PRO A 457 -12.03 6.60 34.29
N LEU A 458 -12.30 6.25 33.05
CA LEU A 458 -12.86 4.94 32.67
C LEU A 458 -11.82 3.82 32.72
N LEU A 459 -10.52 4.12 32.73
CA LEU A 459 -9.45 3.11 32.81
C LEU A 459 -9.59 2.21 34.02
N ASP A 460 -10.13 2.72 35.16
CA ASP A 460 -10.35 1.94 36.37
C ASP A 460 -11.72 1.24 36.43
N SER A 461 -12.73 1.80 35.77
CA SER A 461 -14.12 1.32 35.89
C SER A 461 -14.61 0.52 34.70
N ASN A 462 -14.19 0.90 33.48
CA ASN A 462 -14.60 0.24 32.23
C ASN A 462 -13.55 0.45 31.13
N PRO A 463 -12.37 -0.20 31.24
CA PRO A 463 -11.25 0.03 30.32
C PRO A 463 -11.59 -0.30 28.85
N GLY A 464 -12.52 -1.22 28.60
CA GLY A 464 -12.98 -1.55 27.25
C GLY A 464 -13.78 -0.46 26.54
N ALA A 465 -14.25 0.57 27.27
CA ALA A 465 -14.99 1.71 26.70
C ALA A 465 -14.10 2.93 26.44
N VAL A 466 -12.83 2.88 26.81
CA VAL A 466 -11.88 3.99 26.65
C VAL A 466 -11.51 4.18 25.18
N ARG A 467 -11.65 5.39 24.68
CA ARG A 467 -11.23 5.75 23.32
C ARG A 467 -9.76 6.17 23.30
N ALA A 468 -9.07 5.79 22.27
CA ALA A 468 -7.72 6.21 21.96
C ALA A 468 -7.71 7.64 21.35
N ASN A 469 -6.70 8.41 21.68
CA ASN A 469 -6.37 9.64 20.96
C ASN A 469 -5.55 9.29 19.71
N ALA A 470 -6.18 8.48 18.84
CA ALA A 470 -5.61 7.93 17.61
C ALA A 470 -6.42 8.36 16.38
N TYR A 471 -5.77 8.34 15.25
CA TYR A 471 -6.31 8.83 13.98
C TYR A 471 -5.64 8.13 12.81
N ASP A 472 -6.46 7.69 11.84
CA ASP A 472 -5.99 7.10 10.58
C ASP A 472 -6.47 7.93 9.39
N LEU A 473 -5.56 8.20 8.47
CA LEU A 473 -5.89 8.74 7.16
C LEU A 473 -6.20 7.59 6.21
N VAL A 474 -7.42 7.59 5.72
CA VAL A 474 -7.92 6.59 4.77
C VAL A 474 -8.05 7.23 3.39
N LEU A 475 -7.60 6.53 2.36
CA LEU A 475 -7.74 6.93 0.96
C LEU A 475 -8.26 5.74 0.15
N ASN A 476 -9.44 5.90 -0.45
CA ASN A 476 -10.04 4.89 -1.33
C ASN A 476 -10.14 3.49 -0.68
N GLY A 477 -10.54 3.42 0.59
CA GLY A 477 -10.68 2.15 1.31
C GLY A 477 -9.37 1.56 1.83
N ASN A 478 -8.28 2.32 1.79
CA ASN A 478 -6.98 1.92 2.32
C ASN A 478 -6.52 2.91 3.39
N GLU A 479 -6.09 2.41 4.53
CA GLU A 479 -5.32 3.17 5.48
C GLU A 479 -3.96 3.51 4.85
N VAL A 480 -3.70 4.78 4.59
CA VAL A 480 -2.45 5.25 4.02
C VAL A 480 -1.50 5.80 5.07
N GLY A 481 -2.02 6.16 6.24
CA GLY A 481 -1.22 6.61 7.36
C GLY A 481 -2.03 6.55 8.65
N GLY A 482 -1.38 6.24 9.75
CA GLY A 482 -2.00 6.18 11.06
C GLY A 482 -1.07 6.66 12.16
N GLY A 483 -1.66 7.11 13.25
CA GLY A 483 -0.91 7.61 14.39
C GLY A 483 -1.75 7.91 15.62
N SER A 484 -1.09 8.45 16.63
CA SER A 484 -1.75 8.83 17.87
C SER A 484 -0.99 9.94 18.60
N ILE A 485 -1.64 10.57 19.54
CA ILE A 485 -0.98 11.28 20.63
C ILE A 485 -0.41 10.23 21.61
N ARG A 486 0.78 10.48 22.15
CA ARG A 486 1.49 9.54 23.00
C ARG A 486 1.27 9.86 24.47
N ILE A 487 1.34 8.83 25.29
CA ILE A 487 1.45 8.99 26.74
C ILE A 487 2.85 9.54 27.04
N PHE A 488 2.91 10.66 27.76
CA PHE A 488 4.17 11.23 28.26
C PHE A 488 4.21 11.29 29.80
N ASN A 489 3.08 11.02 30.45
CA ASN A 489 2.95 10.92 31.90
C ASN A 489 3.30 9.50 32.35
N GLN A 490 4.22 9.39 33.35
CA GLN A 490 4.72 8.10 33.82
C GLN A 490 3.67 7.27 34.55
N GLU A 491 2.80 7.90 35.34
CA GLU A 491 1.74 7.21 36.09
C GLU A 491 0.71 6.61 35.12
N LEU A 492 0.30 7.36 34.12
CA LEU A 492 -0.61 6.89 33.08
C LEU A 492 0.01 5.76 32.26
N GLN A 493 1.32 5.85 31.94
CA GLN A 493 2.02 4.78 31.23
C GLN A 493 2.12 3.50 32.04
N ALA A 494 2.39 3.61 33.35
CA ALA A 494 2.41 2.46 34.25
C ALA A 494 1.03 1.79 34.31
N LYS A 495 -0.05 2.59 34.40
CA LYS A 495 -1.44 2.10 34.37
C LYS A 495 -1.76 1.36 33.08
N MET A 496 -1.31 1.88 31.93
CA MET A 496 -1.49 1.20 30.64
C MET A 496 -0.79 -0.15 30.61
N PHE A 497 0.46 -0.24 31.09
CA PHE A 497 1.16 -1.52 31.16
C PHE A 497 0.46 -2.53 32.07
N GLU A 498 -0.07 -2.08 33.21
CA GLU A 498 -0.86 -2.93 34.13
C GLU A 498 -2.09 -3.50 33.39
N LEU A 499 -2.86 -2.67 32.69
CA LEU A 499 -4.05 -3.10 31.93
C LEU A 499 -3.72 -4.08 30.80
N LEU A 500 -2.53 -3.97 30.22
CA LEU A 500 -2.02 -4.88 29.19
C LEU A 500 -1.40 -6.16 29.76
N GLY A 501 -1.38 -6.31 31.10
CA GLY A 501 -0.88 -7.50 31.78
C GLY A 501 0.63 -7.56 31.96
N PHE A 502 1.35 -6.44 31.83
CA PHE A 502 2.78 -6.38 32.14
C PHE A 502 3.00 -6.25 33.66
N THR A 503 3.95 -7.02 34.18
CA THR A 503 4.49 -6.69 35.49
C THR A 503 5.44 -5.48 35.40
N PRO A 504 5.68 -4.74 36.49
CA PRO A 504 6.65 -3.65 36.49
C PRO A 504 8.03 -4.05 35.97
N GLU A 505 8.48 -5.27 36.32
CA GLU A 505 9.78 -5.82 35.89
C GLU A 505 9.79 -6.09 34.40
N GLN A 506 8.71 -6.63 33.85
CA GLN A 506 8.58 -6.87 32.41
C GLN A 506 8.55 -5.56 31.63
N ALA A 507 7.77 -4.57 32.07
CA ALA A 507 7.73 -3.24 31.46
C ALA A 507 9.10 -2.55 31.51
N GLN A 508 9.81 -2.63 32.64
CA GLN A 508 11.17 -2.11 32.78
C GLN A 508 12.18 -2.84 31.92
N ALA A 509 12.07 -4.16 31.79
CA ALA A 509 12.97 -4.95 30.94
C ALA A 509 12.80 -4.63 29.46
N GLN A 510 11.57 -4.43 28.98
CA GLN A 510 11.28 -4.14 27.58
C GLN A 510 11.44 -2.65 27.21
N PHE A 511 10.86 -1.75 28.02
CA PHE A 511 10.68 -0.33 27.69
C PHE A 511 11.39 0.60 28.68
N GLY A 512 12.21 0.07 29.58
CA GLY A 512 12.84 0.83 30.65
C GLY A 512 13.67 2.01 30.14
N PHE A 513 14.32 1.88 29.00
CA PHE A 513 15.09 2.96 28.39
C PHE A 513 14.21 4.17 28.02
N LEU A 514 13.00 3.94 27.49
CA LEU A 514 12.05 5.00 27.16
C LEU A 514 11.39 5.58 28.42
N MET A 515 10.96 4.73 29.34
CA MET A 515 10.38 5.15 30.62
C MET A 515 11.38 5.98 31.44
N ASN A 516 12.65 5.61 31.43
CA ASN A 516 13.71 6.37 32.10
C ASN A 516 13.92 7.74 31.44
N ALA A 517 13.87 7.82 30.10
CA ALA A 517 13.96 9.09 29.41
C ALA A 517 12.81 10.04 29.79
N PHE A 518 11.59 9.54 29.94
CA PHE A 518 10.45 10.35 30.36
C PHE A 518 10.61 11.00 31.72
N ARG A 519 11.45 10.44 32.61
CA ARG A 519 11.79 11.05 33.91
C ARG A 519 12.52 12.38 33.81
N TYR A 520 13.12 12.66 32.63
CA TYR A 520 13.87 13.89 32.37
C TYR A 520 13.06 14.94 31.61
N GLY A 521 11.74 14.82 31.58
CA GLY A 521 10.85 15.83 31.01
C GLY A 521 10.45 15.53 29.58
N ALA A 522 9.67 14.49 29.36
CA ALA A 522 9.04 14.25 28.07
C ALA A 522 7.98 15.33 27.78
N PRO A 523 8.02 15.97 26.60
CA PRO A 523 6.96 16.89 26.19
C PRO A 523 5.70 16.13 25.79
N PRO A 524 4.50 16.75 25.80
CA PRO A 524 3.38 16.27 25.02
C PRO A 524 3.82 16.06 23.56
N HIS A 525 3.56 14.90 22.97
CA HIS A 525 3.98 14.60 21.61
C HIS A 525 3.04 13.63 20.93
N GLY A 526 3.08 13.62 19.60
CA GLY A 526 2.30 12.75 18.76
C GLY A 526 2.89 12.67 17.37
N GLY A 527 2.45 11.70 16.61
CA GLY A 527 2.97 11.52 15.26
C GLY A 527 2.08 10.65 14.40
N LEU A 528 2.53 10.47 13.18
CA LEU A 528 1.87 9.67 12.18
C LEU A 528 2.91 9.00 11.29
N ALA A 529 2.63 7.79 10.85
CA ALA A 529 3.43 7.10 9.86
C ALA A 529 2.58 6.78 8.61
N PHE A 530 3.07 7.19 7.43
CA PHE A 530 2.47 6.75 6.17
C PHE A 530 3.13 5.46 5.69
N GLY A 531 2.32 4.51 5.23
CA GLY A 531 2.82 3.39 4.44
C GLY A 531 3.25 3.89 3.06
N PHE A 532 4.54 4.20 2.88
CA PHE A 532 5.03 4.85 1.66
C PHE A 532 4.78 4.00 0.41
N ASP A 533 5.00 2.69 0.49
CA ASP A 533 4.76 1.78 -0.63
C ASP A 533 3.28 1.81 -1.08
N ARG A 534 2.35 1.78 -0.10
CA ARG A 534 0.91 1.83 -0.35
C ARG A 534 0.48 3.19 -0.91
N LEU A 535 0.96 4.28 -0.30
CA LEU A 535 0.66 5.64 -0.76
C LEU A 535 1.10 5.84 -2.21
N VAL A 536 2.32 5.42 -2.56
CA VAL A 536 2.86 5.53 -3.91
C VAL A 536 2.07 4.67 -4.90
N ALA A 537 1.69 3.44 -4.54
CA ALA A 537 0.89 2.56 -5.39
C ALA A 537 -0.49 3.16 -5.69
N LEU A 538 -1.19 3.65 -4.67
CA LEU A 538 -2.50 4.32 -4.84
C LEU A 538 -2.40 5.58 -5.69
N LEU A 539 -1.42 6.44 -5.43
CA LEU A 539 -1.17 7.63 -6.25
C LEU A 539 -0.68 7.27 -7.66
N GLY A 540 -0.04 6.13 -7.84
CA GLY A 540 0.34 5.57 -9.14
C GLY A 540 -0.79 4.88 -9.90
N GLY A 541 -1.98 4.74 -9.28
CA GLY A 541 -3.14 4.09 -9.88
C GLY A 541 -3.02 2.56 -9.99
N GLN A 542 -2.24 1.94 -9.08
CA GLN A 542 -2.04 0.49 -9.01
C GLN A 542 -2.51 -0.07 -7.67
N GLU A 543 -3.00 -1.30 -7.67
CA GLU A 543 -3.41 -2.00 -6.46
C GLU A 543 -2.24 -2.72 -5.77
N THR A 544 -1.24 -3.14 -6.56
CA THR A 544 -0.06 -3.84 -6.03
C THR A 544 1.09 -2.89 -5.69
N ILE A 545 1.69 -3.07 -4.53
CA ILE A 545 2.88 -2.30 -4.12
C ILE A 545 4.16 -2.81 -4.80
N ARG A 546 4.18 -4.06 -5.30
CA ARG A 546 5.38 -4.71 -5.85
C ARG A 546 5.97 -3.99 -7.05
N ASP A 547 5.13 -3.41 -7.88
CA ASP A 547 5.59 -2.71 -9.09
C ASP A 547 6.29 -1.38 -8.78
N PHE A 548 6.13 -0.86 -7.55
CA PHE A 548 6.80 0.33 -7.05
C PHE A 548 8.02 0.01 -6.16
N ILE A 549 8.32 -1.26 -5.94
CA ILE A 549 9.50 -1.73 -5.20
C ILE A 549 10.49 -2.31 -6.21
N ALA A 550 11.75 -1.86 -6.15
CA ALA A 550 12.76 -2.30 -7.11
C ALA A 550 12.95 -3.83 -7.09
N PHE A 551 13.11 -4.43 -5.91
CA PHE A 551 13.32 -5.86 -5.70
C PHE A 551 12.35 -6.37 -4.62
N PRO A 552 11.07 -6.64 -4.98
CA PRO A 552 10.07 -7.13 -4.03
C PRO A 552 10.26 -8.63 -3.76
N LYS A 553 9.76 -9.09 -2.62
CA LYS A 553 9.61 -10.52 -2.32
C LYS A 553 8.29 -11.07 -2.86
N ASN A 554 8.29 -12.36 -3.19
CA ASN A 554 7.08 -13.06 -3.63
C ASN A 554 6.10 -13.33 -2.47
N ASN A 555 4.97 -14.00 -2.75
CA ASN A 555 3.95 -14.34 -1.76
C ASN A 555 4.44 -15.27 -0.63
N SER A 556 5.57 -15.97 -0.83
CA SER A 556 6.21 -16.83 0.17
C SER A 556 7.32 -16.12 0.95
N GLY A 557 7.46 -14.79 0.80
CA GLY A 557 8.50 -14.00 1.46
C GLY A 557 9.90 -14.19 0.91
N ARG A 558 10.05 -14.82 -0.26
CA ARG A 558 11.35 -15.07 -0.87
C ARG A 558 11.70 -14.00 -1.90
N ASP A 559 12.97 -13.61 -1.88
CA ASP A 559 13.61 -12.96 -3.01
C ASP A 559 14.12 -14.06 -3.96
N VAL A 560 13.39 -14.27 -5.05
CA VAL A 560 13.70 -15.35 -6.01
C VAL A 560 14.84 -14.99 -6.97
N MET A 561 15.29 -13.73 -6.99
CA MET A 561 16.41 -13.29 -7.80
C MET A 561 17.76 -13.63 -7.15
N ILE A 562 17.88 -13.40 -5.85
CA ILE A 562 19.10 -13.68 -5.08
C ILE A 562 18.99 -14.93 -4.21
N ASP A 563 17.88 -15.65 -4.30
CA ASP A 563 17.56 -16.87 -3.53
C ASP A 563 17.66 -16.65 -2.00
N ALA A 564 17.03 -15.56 -1.50
CA ALA A 564 16.98 -15.26 -0.07
C ALA A 564 15.54 -15.56 0.48
N PRO A 565 15.41 -16.10 1.73
CA PRO A 565 16.49 -16.55 2.63
C PRO A 565 17.20 -17.80 2.11
N SER A 566 18.48 -17.94 2.46
CA SER A 566 19.32 -19.08 2.11
C SER A 566 20.01 -19.64 3.35
N PRO A 567 20.45 -20.93 3.32
CA PRO A 567 21.27 -21.49 4.39
C PRO A 567 22.59 -20.70 4.57
N ILE A 568 23.09 -20.68 5.79
CA ILE A 568 24.44 -20.23 6.13
C ILE A 568 25.32 -21.42 6.45
N ASP A 569 26.62 -21.30 6.27
CA ASP A 569 27.54 -22.39 6.47
C ASP A 569 27.76 -22.72 7.97
N GLU A 570 28.22 -23.96 8.26
CA GLU A 570 28.45 -24.43 9.62
C GLU A 570 29.53 -23.63 10.36
N ALA A 571 30.54 -23.10 9.65
CA ALA A 571 31.58 -22.28 10.24
C ALA A 571 31.00 -20.97 10.79
N GLN A 572 30.13 -20.35 10.02
CA GLN A 572 29.43 -19.13 10.44
C GLN A 572 28.46 -19.38 11.60
N LEU A 573 27.72 -20.50 11.59
CA LEU A 573 26.86 -20.90 12.72
C LEU A 573 27.68 -21.08 13.99
N LYS A 574 28.84 -21.74 13.89
CA LYS A 574 29.75 -21.94 15.02
C LYS A 574 30.33 -20.63 15.54
N GLU A 575 30.73 -19.70 14.67
CA GLU A 575 31.19 -18.35 15.07
C GLU A 575 30.10 -17.58 15.82
N LEU A 576 28.83 -17.77 15.44
CA LEU A 576 27.68 -17.15 16.09
C LEU A 576 27.22 -17.91 17.36
N SER A 577 27.82 -19.05 17.68
CA SER A 577 27.39 -19.92 18.78
C SER A 577 25.94 -20.39 18.65
N ILE A 578 25.48 -20.65 17.42
CA ILE A 578 24.13 -21.07 17.09
C ILE A 578 24.14 -22.53 16.57
N GLN A 579 23.15 -23.30 16.99
CA GLN A 579 22.88 -24.63 16.48
C GLN A 579 21.43 -24.69 15.97
N LEU A 580 21.24 -25.26 14.78
CA LEU A 580 19.90 -25.51 14.27
C LEU A 580 19.31 -26.73 14.99
N ALA A 581 18.06 -26.61 15.43
CA ALA A 581 17.27 -27.75 15.88
C ALA A 581 16.91 -28.64 14.66
N ASN A 582 17.07 -29.97 14.80
CA ASN A 582 16.72 -30.94 13.78
C ASN A 582 15.21 -31.11 13.69
#